data_c5ad47ac1ce1ecb1bec3beceb1860e0f
#
_entry.id   c5ad47ac1ce1ecb1bec3beceb1860e0f
#
_cell.length_a   1.000
_cell.length_b   1.000
_cell.length_c   1.000
_cell.angle_alpha   90.00
_cell.angle_beta   90.00
_cell.angle_gamma   90.00
#
_symmetry.space_group_name_H-M   'P 1'
#
loop_
_entity.id
_entity.type
_entity.pdbx_description
1 polymer ?
#
loop_
_entity_poly.entity_id
_entity_poly.type
_entity_poly.pdbx_seq_one_letter_code
_entity_poly.pdbx_strand_id
1 'polypeptide(L)'
;MKQVPALGSSFPIADVLIRFETPCFVSYNPAVDSWLLLKSGPGAPAFNMALDEALLEAMARLGRPVLRFYGWTEPAATFGYFQKYAEVERATPLRPLIRRPTGGGIVPHDAGWTYSLAFPPGHEWHSLKAEESYRRIHEWIQAAFTKLDVATELAPARHSSPATRHSAKGCFVGYEKFDLLWQGRKIAGAAQRRNKLGLLIQGSVQPAPISIARADWHKAMCDVGRMRLGVEWSEFEPDDLLREQAEFLVGQKYSQPAYNRKR
;
A
#
# COMPACT_ATOMS: atom_id res chain seq x y z
N MET A 1 50.42 -49.28 -67.46
CA MET A 1 51.72 -48.72 -67.01
C MET A 1 51.51 -47.27 -66.64
N LYS A 2 51.49 -46.98 -65.37
CA LYS A 2 52.04 -45.78 -64.74
C LYS A 2 51.74 -45.89 -63.25
N GLN A 3 52.81 -45.99 -62.50
CA GLN A 3 52.87 -46.07 -61.08
C GLN A 3 52.43 -44.69 -60.48
N VAL A 4 51.73 -44.70 -59.35
CA VAL A 4 51.55 -43.56 -58.50
C VAL A 4 52.12 -43.93 -57.14
N PRO A 5 52.94 -43.07 -56.49
CA PRO A 5 53.59 -43.36 -55.23
C PRO A 5 52.74 -43.11 -54.04
N ALA A 6 52.95 -43.92 -53.01
CA ALA A 6 52.40 -43.73 -51.69
C ALA A 6 53.05 -42.54 -50.95
N LEU A 7 52.29 -41.68 -50.37
CA LEU A 7 52.74 -40.71 -49.36
C LEU A 7 51.96 -40.96 -48.03
N GLY A 8 52.68 -41.52 -47.09
CA GLY A 8 52.28 -41.58 -45.73
C GLY A 8 52.45 -40.20 -45.01
N SER A 9 51.51 -39.77 -44.28
CA SER A 9 51.71 -38.82 -43.21
C SER A 9 50.71 -39.08 -42.09
N SER A 10 51.25 -39.70 -41.07
CA SER A 10 50.55 -39.81 -39.77
C SER A 10 50.48 -38.44 -39.10
N PHE A 11 49.27 -37.98 -38.84
CA PHE A 11 49.03 -36.85 -37.94
C PHE A 11 48.74 -37.41 -36.58
N PRO A 12 49.29 -36.81 -35.49
CA PRO A 12 48.95 -37.21 -34.12
C PRO A 12 47.54 -36.69 -33.72
N ILE A 13 46.75 -37.60 -33.19
CA ILE A 13 45.48 -37.29 -32.59
C ILE A 13 45.80 -36.57 -31.31
N ALA A 14 45.56 -35.23 -31.29
CA ALA A 14 45.58 -34.44 -30.06
C ALA A 14 44.30 -34.73 -29.30
N ASP A 15 44.40 -35.31 -28.10
CA ASP A 15 43.33 -35.45 -27.13
C ASP A 15 42.82 -34.07 -26.77
N VAL A 16 41.68 -33.65 -27.35
CA VAL A 16 40.91 -32.51 -26.90
C VAL A 16 40.08 -32.97 -25.71
N LEU A 17 40.61 -32.81 -24.50
CA LEU A 17 39.86 -32.89 -23.26
C LEU A 17 38.85 -31.75 -23.25
N ILE A 18 37.61 -32.02 -23.68
CA ILE A 18 36.47 -31.16 -23.46
C ILE A 18 36.19 -31.20 -21.96
N ARG A 19 36.69 -30.19 -21.23
CA ARG A 19 36.24 -29.92 -19.87
C ARG A 19 34.78 -29.49 -19.95
N PHE A 20 33.88 -30.37 -19.56
CA PHE A 20 32.52 -30.00 -19.19
C PHE A 20 32.61 -29.13 -17.92
N GLU A 21 32.54 -27.82 -18.08
CA GLU A 21 32.28 -26.94 -16.97
C GLU A 21 30.91 -27.30 -16.44
N THR A 22 30.86 -27.80 -15.20
CA THR A 22 29.64 -28.04 -14.47
C THR A 22 28.86 -26.70 -14.42
N PRO A 23 27.61 -26.65 -14.89
CA PRO A 23 26.84 -25.42 -14.76
C PRO A 23 26.77 -25.08 -13.28
N CYS A 24 27.27 -23.91 -12.93
CA CYS A 24 27.11 -23.32 -11.63
C CYS A 24 25.58 -23.28 -11.38
N PHE A 25 25.08 -24.18 -10.53
CA PHE A 25 23.74 -24.05 -10.00
C PHE A 25 23.73 -22.75 -9.21
N VAL A 26 23.32 -21.66 -9.88
CA VAL A 26 22.84 -20.49 -9.17
C VAL A 26 21.67 -21.00 -8.37
N SER A 27 21.88 -21.16 -7.06
CA SER A 27 20.79 -21.44 -6.13
C SER A 27 19.76 -20.34 -6.35
N TYR A 28 18.61 -20.70 -6.91
CA TYR A 28 17.43 -19.83 -6.97
C TYR A 28 17.03 -19.58 -5.50
N ASN A 29 17.58 -18.52 -4.94
CA ASN A 29 17.08 -17.96 -3.72
C ASN A 29 15.80 -17.25 -4.16
N PRO A 30 14.58 -17.70 -3.73
CA PRO A 30 13.37 -16.95 -4.04
C PRO A 30 13.63 -15.55 -3.53
N ALA A 31 13.66 -14.58 -4.46
CA ALA A 31 13.98 -13.21 -4.12
C ALA A 31 13.07 -12.80 -2.96
N VAL A 32 13.66 -12.59 -1.80
CA VAL A 32 12.94 -12.11 -0.62
C VAL A 32 12.25 -10.83 -1.06
N ASP A 33 10.92 -10.77 -0.91
CA ASP A 33 10.14 -9.63 -1.37
C ASP A 33 10.47 -8.41 -0.51
N SER A 34 11.41 -7.59 -0.99
CA SER A 34 11.93 -6.45 -0.25
C SER A 34 11.04 -5.23 -0.44
N TRP A 35 10.34 -4.84 0.62
CA TRP A 35 9.46 -3.68 0.64
C TRP A 35 10.11 -2.47 1.33
N LEU A 36 9.70 -1.29 0.91
CA LEU A 36 10.12 -0.03 1.47
C LEU A 36 9.25 0.35 2.67
N LEU A 37 9.87 0.74 3.77
CA LEU A 37 9.18 1.22 4.96
C LEU A 37 9.45 2.71 5.17
N LEU A 38 8.41 3.53 5.03
CA LEU A 38 8.43 4.98 5.22
C LEU A 38 7.70 5.37 6.50
N LYS A 39 8.42 5.94 7.45
CA LYS A 39 7.87 6.53 8.68
C LYS A 39 7.94 8.05 8.58
N SER A 40 7.00 8.69 7.88
CA SER A 40 7.10 10.12 7.54
C SER A 40 6.68 11.08 8.67
N GLY A 41 6.32 10.58 9.85
CA GLY A 41 5.90 11.42 10.96
C GLY A 41 4.58 12.19 10.70
N PRO A 42 4.29 13.24 11.48
CA PRO A 42 3.15 14.12 11.23
C PRO A 42 3.38 15.00 10.02
N GLY A 43 2.39 15.07 9.12
CA GLY A 43 2.41 15.94 7.94
C GLY A 43 1.14 16.79 7.85
N ALA A 44 1.22 17.91 7.13
CA ALA A 44 0.06 18.74 6.81
C ALA A 44 -0.96 17.93 5.99
N PRO A 45 -2.28 18.15 6.16
CA PRO A 45 -3.31 17.34 5.51
C PRO A 45 -3.19 17.28 3.98
N ALA A 46 -2.93 18.40 3.33
CA ALA A 46 -2.72 18.45 1.89
C ALA A 46 -1.45 17.69 1.47
N PHE A 47 -0.35 17.82 2.22
CA PHE A 47 0.91 17.15 1.95
C PHE A 47 0.79 15.63 2.12
N ASN A 48 0.09 15.14 3.14
CA ASN A 48 -0.13 13.71 3.32
C ASN A 48 -0.81 13.07 2.11
N MET A 49 -1.84 13.71 1.57
CA MET A 49 -2.55 13.22 0.38
C MET A 49 -1.70 13.35 -0.89
N ALA A 50 -0.92 14.42 -0.98
CA ALA A 50 0.00 14.66 -2.09
C ALA A 50 1.13 13.61 -2.12
N LEU A 51 1.74 13.30 -0.97
CA LEU A 51 2.80 12.30 -0.89
C LEU A 51 2.28 10.89 -1.21
N ASP A 52 1.08 10.53 -0.78
CA ASP A 52 0.48 9.24 -1.15
C ASP A 52 0.25 9.13 -2.67
N GLU A 53 -0.18 10.20 -3.33
CA GLU A 53 -0.34 10.20 -4.79
C GLU A 53 1.01 10.22 -5.50
N ALA A 54 1.98 11.00 -5.03
CA ALA A 54 3.34 11.01 -5.57
C ALA A 54 4.02 9.63 -5.46
N LEU A 55 3.82 8.91 -4.34
CA LEU A 55 4.25 7.52 -4.20
C LEU A 55 3.62 6.62 -5.27
N LEU A 56 2.30 6.72 -5.49
CA LEU A 56 1.64 5.95 -6.55
C LEU A 56 2.23 6.25 -7.94
N GLU A 57 2.49 7.52 -8.23
CA GLU A 57 3.08 7.95 -9.50
C GLU A 57 4.53 7.47 -9.68
N ALA A 58 5.28 7.35 -8.58
CA ALA A 58 6.66 6.88 -8.56
C ALA A 58 6.81 5.34 -8.57
N MET A 59 5.71 4.56 -8.48
CA MET A 59 5.80 3.11 -8.29
C MET A 59 6.58 2.39 -9.39
N ALA A 60 6.45 2.80 -10.66
CA ALA A 60 7.23 2.20 -11.76
C ALA A 60 8.74 2.44 -11.60
N ARG A 61 9.15 3.58 -11.03
CA ARG A 61 10.55 3.94 -10.76
C ARG A 61 11.08 3.25 -9.51
N LEU A 62 10.30 3.22 -8.44
CA LEU A 62 10.70 2.59 -7.17
C LEU A 62 10.77 1.06 -7.29
N GLY A 63 9.93 0.45 -8.13
CA GLY A 63 9.96 -0.99 -8.44
C GLY A 63 9.64 -1.91 -7.26
N ARG A 64 9.42 -1.36 -6.06
CA ARG A 64 9.18 -2.10 -4.81
C ARG A 64 7.95 -1.53 -4.09
N PRO A 65 7.14 -2.35 -3.41
CA PRO A 65 6.05 -1.86 -2.58
C PRO A 65 6.55 -0.93 -1.47
N VAL A 66 5.70 0.04 -1.11
CA VAL A 66 5.96 0.97 0.00
C VAL A 66 4.85 0.83 1.04
N LEU A 67 5.20 0.55 2.30
CA LEU A 67 4.34 0.75 3.46
C LEU A 67 4.72 2.06 4.11
N ARG A 68 3.77 2.98 4.22
CA ARG A 68 3.95 4.28 4.86
C ARG A 68 3.09 4.36 6.11
N PHE A 69 3.70 4.77 7.24
CA PHE A 69 3.01 5.21 8.44
C PHE A 69 3.17 6.71 8.62
N TYR A 70 2.08 7.41 8.93
CA TYR A 70 2.12 8.86 9.10
C TYR A 70 1.08 9.38 10.10
N GLY A 71 1.28 10.61 10.52
CA GLY A 71 0.38 11.36 11.39
C GLY A 71 -0.08 12.66 10.74
N TRP A 72 -0.71 13.51 11.52
CA TRP A 72 -1.31 14.77 11.10
C TRP A 72 -0.81 15.89 12.01
N THR A 73 -0.44 17.03 11.44
CA THR A 73 0.03 18.20 12.19
C THR A 73 -1.12 18.96 12.84
N GLU A 74 -2.34 18.75 12.36
CA GLU A 74 -3.56 19.37 12.83
C GLU A 74 -4.76 18.45 12.65
N PRO A 75 -5.84 18.61 13.45
CA PRO A 75 -7.08 17.91 13.18
C PRO A 75 -7.62 18.25 11.80
N ALA A 76 -8.02 17.22 11.04
CA ALA A 76 -8.52 17.38 9.68
C ALA A 76 -9.53 16.28 9.36
N ALA A 77 -10.22 16.37 8.23
CA ALA A 77 -10.93 15.23 7.68
C ALA A 77 -10.57 15.04 6.20
N THR A 78 -10.38 13.78 5.81
CA THR A 78 -10.32 13.43 4.40
C THR A 78 -11.61 12.77 3.96
N PHE A 79 -11.95 12.92 2.68
CA PHE A 79 -13.17 12.34 2.12
C PHE A 79 -12.92 11.74 0.74
N GLY A 80 -13.76 10.77 0.38
CA GLY A 80 -13.57 9.99 -0.82
C GLY A 80 -13.76 10.80 -2.11
N TYR A 81 -13.04 10.40 -3.16
CA TYR A 81 -12.99 11.08 -4.45
C TYR A 81 -14.36 11.41 -5.04
N PHE A 82 -15.37 10.54 -4.82
CA PHE A 82 -16.70 10.67 -5.41
C PHE A 82 -17.72 11.40 -4.52
N GLN A 83 -17.35 11.76 -3.28
CA GLN A 83 -18.26 12.46 -2.38
C GLN A 83 -18.50 13.92 -2.80
N LYS A 84 -19.69 14.42 -2.54
CA LYS A 84 -20.04 15.81 -2.76
C LYS A 84 -19.54 16.67 -1.60
N TYR A 85 -18.79 17.72 -1.90
CA TYR A 85 -18.20 18.58 -0.88
C TYR A 85 -19.22 19.16 0.08
N ALA A 86 -20.34 19.68 -0.41
CA ALA A 86 -21.39 20.29 0.43
C ALA A 86 -22.03 19.29 1.42
N GLU A 87 -22.06 17.99 1.07
CA GLU A 87 -22.54 16.94 1.99
C GLU A 87 -21.50 16.65 3.07
N VAL A 88 -20.23 16.58 2.67
CA VAL A 88 -19.10 16.37 3.60
C VAL A 88 -18.98 17.54 4.57
N GLU A 89 -19.07 18.77 4.07
CA GLU A 89 -18.94 19.99 4.87
C GLU A 89 -19.98 20.08 5.98
N ARG A 90 -21.19 19.57 5.75
CA ARG A 90 -22.27 19.49 6.75
C ARG A 90 -22.12 18.32 7.72
N ALA A 91 -21.40 17.26 7.30
CA ALA A 91 -21.31 16.02 8.06
C ALA A 91 -20.19 16.00 9.11
N THR A 92 -19.24 16.94 9.06
CA THR A 92 -18.13 17.02 10.02
C THR A 92 -17.70 18.47 10.27
N PRO A 93 -17.41 18.84 11.53
CA PRO A 93 -16.86 20.15 11.87
C PRO A 93 -15.36 20.26 11.60
N LEU A 94 -14.65 19.14 11.36
CA LEU A 94 -13.20 19.13 11.18
C LEU A 94 -12.78 19.91 9.93
N ARG A 95 -11.71 20.67 10.05
CA ARG A 95 -11.08 21.44 8.99
C ARG A 95 -9.55 21.29 9.08
N PRO A 96 -8.82 21.29 7.96
CA PRO A 96 -9.33 21.38 6.58
C PRO A 96 -10.01 20.07 6.10
N LEU A 97 -10.78 20.17 5.02
CA LEU A 97 -11.41 19.07 4.30
C LEU A 97 -10.61 18.78 3.04
N ILE A 98 -9.98 17.62 2.95
CA ILE A 98 -9.15 17.24 1.80
C ILE A 98 -9.77 16.05 1.07
N ARG A 99 -9.99 16.21 -0.23
CA ARG A 99 -10.45 15.13 -1.11
C ARG A 99 -9.32 14.16 -1.39
N ARG A 100 -9.48 12.88 -0.98
CA ARG A 100 -8.49 11.82 -1.27
C ARG A 100 -8.48 11.42 -2.74
N PRO A 101 -7.36 10.88 -3.26
CA PRO A 101 -7.33 10.25 -4.59
C PRO A 101 -8.10 8.91 -4.62
N THR A 102 -8.35 8.30 -3.46
CA THR A 102 -9.09 7.04 -3.27
C THR A 102 -10.58 7.28 -3.01
N GLY A 103 -11.37 6.21 -3.02
CA GLY A 103 -12.81 6.26 -2.70
C GLY A 103 -13.13 6.33 -1.20
N GLY A 104 -14.33 5.83 -0.85
CA GLY A 104 -14.80 5.70 0.52
C GLY A 104 -15.51 6.93 1.09
N GLY A 105 -15.81 6.89 2.39
CA GLY A 105 -16.52 7.93 3.15
C GLY A 105 -15.58 8.99 3.76
N ILE A 106 -16.10 9.75 4.71
CA ILE A 106 -15.35 10.74 5.49
C ILE A 106 -14.52 10.02 6.56
N VAL A 107 -13.25 10.37 6.67
CA VAL A 107 -12.33 9.86 7.70
C VAL A 107 -11.84 11.03 8.54
N PRO A 108 -12.14 11.07 9.85
CA PRO A 108 -11.57 12.04 10.78
C PRO A 108 -10.11 11.67 11.10
N HIS A 109 -9.28 12.68 11.28
CA HIS A 109 -7.85 12.57 11.58
C HIS A 109 -7.49 13.39 12.83
N ASP A 110 -8.23 13.19 13.89
CA ASP A 110 -8.04 13.83 15.19
C ASP A 110 -7.38 12.90 16.23
N ALA A 111 -7.59 11.58 16.12
CA ALA A 111 -7.06 10.60 17.07
C ALA A 111 -6.61 9.28 16.43
N GLY A 112 -6.85 9.06 15.13
CA GLY A 112 -6.58 7.79 14.44
C GLY A 112 -5.12 7.59 14.04
N TRP A 113 -4.77 6.34 13.74
CA TRP A 113 -3.51 5.98 13.08
C TRP A 113 -3.74 5.85 11.58
N THR A 114 -2.83 6.39 10.80
CA THR A 114 -2.97 6.39 9.35
C THR A 114 -1.80 5.66 8.70
N TYR A 115 -2.13 4.89 7.67
CA TYR A 115 -1.15 4.21 6.84
C TYR A 115 -1.54 4.29 5.36
N SER A 116 -0.57 4.10 4.49
CA SER A 116 -0.81 3.81 3.09
C SER A 116 0.11 2.70 2.58
N LEU A 117 -0.34 1.99 1.56
CA LEU A 117 0.42 1.00 0.81
C LEU A 117 0.38 1.38 -0.66
N ALA A 118 1.54 1.40 -1.29
CA ALA A 118 1.66 1.59 -2.73
C ALA A 118 2.37 0.40 -3.34
N PHE A 119 1.83 -0.14 -4.44
CA PHE A 119 2.36 -1.31 -5.13
C PHE A 119 2.63 -0.98 -6.59
N PRO A 120 3.80 -1.39 -7.14
CA PRO A 120 4.11 -1.15 -8.53
C PRO A 120 3.21 -1.95 -9.49
N PRO A 121 3.12 -1.53 -10.77
CA PRO A 121 2.51 -2.34 -11.81
C PRO A 121 3.22 -3.69 -11.90
N GLY A 122 2.44 -4.77 -12.10
CA GLY A 122 2.98 -6.13 -12.17
C GLY A 122 3.16 -6.84 -10.83
N HIS A 123 3.14 -6.13 -9.71
CA HIS A 123 3.12 -6.77 -8.39
C HIS A 123 1.83 -7.56 -8.18
N GLU A 124 1.89 -8.69 -7.44
CA GLU A 124 0.72 -9.55 -7.24
C GLU A 124 -0.49 -8.78 -6.67
N TRP A 125 -0.28 -7.88 -5.69
CA TRP A 125 -1.35 -7.06 -5.10
C TRP A 125 -2.01 -6.13 -6.13
N HIS A 126 -1.26 -5.65 -7.12
CA HIS A 126 -1.83 -4.84 -8.20
C HIS A 126 -2.76 -5.67 -9.10
N SER A 127 -2.52 -6.97 -9.22
CA SER A 127 -3.34 -7.89 -10.05
C SER A 127 -4.58 -8.43 -9.34
N LEU A 128 -4.66 -8.33 -7.99
CA LEU A 128 -5.80 -8.78 -7.22
C LEU A 128 -7.08 -8.00 -7.57
N LYS A 129 -8.24 -8.65 -7.43
CA LYS A 129 -9.52 -7.94 -7.41
C LYS A 129 -9.57 -6.96 -6.22
N ALA A 130 -10.32 -5.86 -6.36
CA ALA A 130 -10.41 -4.84 -5.33
C ALA A 130 -10.87 -5.38 -3.97
N GLU A 131 -11.84 -6.30 -3.96
CA GLU A 131 -12.34 -6.96 -2.74
C GLU A 131 -11.26 -7.83 -2.09
N GLU A 132 -10.43 -8.51 -2.88
CA GLU A 132 -9.39 -9.38 -2.37
C GLU A 132 -8.24 -8.60 -1.75
N SER A 133 -7.75 -7.53 -2.39
CA SER A 133 -6.74 -6.66 -1.79
C SER A 133 -7.25 -5.97 -0.52
N TYR A 134 -8.56 -5.65 -0.48
CA TYR A 134 -9.20 -5.10 0.71
C TYR A 134 -9.25 -6.12 1.85
N ARG A 135 -9.64 -7.38 1.56
CA ARG A 135 -9.65 -8.47 2.54
C ARG A 135 -8.26 -8.73 3.11
N ARG A 136 -7.24 -8.88 2.24
CA ARG A 136 -5.86 -9.18 2.66
C ARG A 136 -5.27 -8.11 3.58
N ILE A 137 -5.49 -6.82 3.31
CA ILE A 137 -4.98 -5.78 4.20
C ILE A 137 -5.66 -5.82 5.56
N HIS A 138 -6.96 -6.10 5.63
CA HIS A 138 -7.66 -6.18 6.91
C HIS A 138 -7.32 -7.45 7.68
N GLU A 139 -7.06 -8.58 7.02
CA GLU A 139 -6.48 -9.77 7.64
C GLU A 139 -5.08 -9.50 8.22
N TRP A 140 -4.28 -8.70 7.54
CA TRP A 140 -2.98 -8.27 8.04
C TRP A 140 -3.11 -7.40 9.29
N ILE A 141 -3.98 -6.39 9.27
CA ILE A 141 -4.25 -5.54 10.43
C ILE A 141 -4.82 -6.36 11.60
N GLN A 142 -5.74 -7.30 11.33
CA GLN A 142 -6.27 -8.22 12.32
C GLN A 142 -5.16 -9.02 13.00
N ALA A 143 -4.25 -9.58 12.23
CA ALA A 143 -3.13 -10.33 12.77
C ALA A 143 -2.17 -9.46 13.60
N ALA A 144 -1.99 -8.17 13.22
CA ALA A 144 -1.22 -7.23 14.02
C ALA A 144 -1.90 -6.94 15.37
N PHE A 145 -3.22 -6.80 15.40
CA PHE A 145 -3.97 -6.67 16.66
C PHE A 145 -3.93 -7.95 17.50
N THR A 146 -4.05 -9.12 16.88
CA THR A 146 -3.91 -10.41 17.57
C THR A 146 -2.54 -10.55 18.26
N LYS A 147 -1.47 -10.09 17.60
CA LYS A 147 -0.11 -10.06 18.17
C LYS A 147 0.01 -9.11 19.39
N LEU A 148 -0.92 -8.17 19.52
CA LEU A 148 -1.03 -7.22 20.64
C LEU A 148 -2.11 -7.62 21.64
N ASP A 149 -2.54 -8.90 21.63
CA ASP A 149 -3.56 -9.48 22.50
C ASP A 149 -4.94 -8.80 22.38
N VAL A 150 -5.25 -8.22 21.22
CA VAL A 150 -6.55 -7.60 20.93
C VAL A 150 -7.33 -8.48 19.95
N ALA A 151 -8.40 -9.08 20.44
CA ALA A 151 -9.31 -9.87 19.62
C ALA A 151 -10.16 -8.94 18.73
N THR A 152 -10.02 -9.09 17.42
CA THR A 152 -10.78 -8.36 16.40
C THR A 152 -11.37 -9.33 15.39
N GLU A 153 -12.40 -8.90 14.67
CA GLU A 153 -13.08 -9.73 13.68
C GLU A 153 -13.23 -8.96 12.36
N LEU A 154 -13.24 -9.69 11.24
CA LEU A 154 -13.58 -9.12 9.94
C LEU A 154 -15.11 -9.02 9.81
N ALA A 155 -15.59 -7.85 9.41
CA ALA A 155 -17.00 -7.61 9.19
C ALA A 155 -17.56 -8.56 8.12
N PRO A 156 -18.68 -9.25 8.40
CA PRO A 156 -19.33 -10.12 7.44
C PRO A 156 -19.93 -9.31 6.27
N ALA A 157 -20.30 -10.01 5.20
CA ALA A 157 -21.09 -9.39 4.14
C ALA A 157 -22.40 -8.87 4.75
N ARG A 158 -22.70 -7.58 4.51
CA ARG A 158 -24.01 -7.06 4.91
C ARG A 158 -25.09 -7.69 4.05
N HIS A 159 -26.08 -8.25 4.69
CA HIS A 159 -27.41 -8.39 4.08
C HIS A 159 -28.08 -7.00 4.11
N SER A 160 -27.61 -6.07 3.28
CA SER A 160 -28.09 -4.69 3.29
C SER A 160 -29.19 -4.50 2.26
N SER A 161 -30.30 -3.95 2.74
CA SER A 161 -31.28 -3.23 1.89
C SER A 161 -30.57 -2.13 1.08
N PRO A 162 -30.93 -1.89 -0.19
CA PRO A 162 -30.21 -0.99 -1.11
C PRO A 162 -30.17 0.49 -0.69
N ALA A 163 -30.92 0.88 0.34
CA ALA A 163 -31.22 2.28 0.68
C ALA A 163 -30.12 3.09 1.36
N THR A 164 -28.96 2.53 1.70
CA THR A 164 -27.96 3.20 2.54
C THR A 164 -26.63 3.53 1.87
N ARG A 165 -26.47 3.33 0.57
CA ARG A 165 -25.17 3.50 -0.11
C ARG A 165 -24.71 4.95 -0.32
N HIS A 166 -25.53 5.96 -0.09
CA HIS A 166 -25.23 7.35 -0.45
C HIS A 166 -25.50 8.38 0.66
N SER A 167 -25.69 7.96 1.92
CA SER A 167 -25.78 8.94 3.00
C SER A 167 -24.40 9.49 3.36
N ALA A 168 -24.29 10.78 3.63
CA ALA A 168 -23.11 11.50 4.11
C ALA A 168 -22.65 11.07 5.52
N LYS A 169 -22.79 9.78 5.84
CA LYS A 169 -22.36 9.22 7.12
C LYS A 169 -20.85 9.03 7.12
N GLY A 170 -20.20 9.37 8.23
CA GLY A 170 -18.78 9.17 8.42
C GLY A 170 -18.37 7.71 8.19
N CYS A 171 -17.13 7.48 7.80
CA CYS A 171 -16.58 6.15 7.42
C CYS A 171 -16.69 5.12 8.57
N PHE A 172 -16.85 5.58 9.82
CA PHE A 172 -16.99 4.74 11.01
C PHE A 172 -18.45 4.60 11.49
N VAL A 173 -19.43 5.16 10.76
CA VAL A 173 -20.86 4.95 11.02
C VAL A 173 -21.36 3.79 10.17
N GLY A 174 -21.23 2.58 10.70
CA GLY A 174 -21.48 1.33 10.02
C GLY A 174 -20.17 0.74 9.43
N TYR A 175 -20.26 -0.44 8.82
CA TYR A 175 -19.12 -1.14 8.25
C TYR A 175 -19.43 -1.68 6.86
N GLU A 176 -18.41 -1.88 6.06
CA GLU A 176 -18.45 -2.66 4.81
C GLU A 176 -17.86 -4.05 5.06
N LYS A 177 -18.12 -4.98 4.16
CA LYS A 177 -17.54 -6.33 4.20
C LYS A 177 -16.01 -6.25 4.34
N PHE A 178 -15.45 -7.03 5.26
CA PHE A 178 -14.03 -7.08 5.62
C PHE A 178 -13.48 -5.85 6.36
N ASP A 179 -14.27 -4.84 6.68
CA ASP A 179 -13.81 -3.86 7.68
C ASP A 179 -13.41 -4.56 8.98
N LEU A 180 -12.45 -4.01 9.71
CA LEU A 180 -12.07 -4.60 10.98
C LEU A 180 -12.97 -4.08 12.11
N LEU A 181 -13.51 -5.01 12.87
CA LEU A 181 -14.39 -4.72 14.01
C LEU A 181 -13.71 -5.15 15.33
N TRP A 182 -13.98 -4.38 16.37
CA TRP A 182 -13.70 -4.71 17.75
C TRP A 182 -14.99 -4.52 18.56
N GLN A 183 -15.45 -5.59 19.21
CA GLN A 183 -16.73 -5.60 19.94
C GLN A 183 -17.90 -5.06 19.08
N GLY A 184 -17.98 -5.51 17.84
CA GLY A 184 -19.02 -5.10 16.88
C GLY A 184 -18.90 -3.67 16.33
N ARG A 185 -17.89 -2.89 16.75
CA ARG A 185 -17.64 -1.52 16.27
C ARG A 185 -16.48 -1.49 15.28
N LYS A 186 -16.65 -0.78 14.16
CA LYS A 186 -15.57 -0.60 13.19
C LYS A 186 -14.40 0.16 13.82
N ILE A 187 -13.21 -0.43 13.72
CA ILE A 187 -11.95 0.19 14.17
C ILE A 187 -10.95 0.40 13.06
N ALA A 188 -11.08 -0.28 11.91
CA ALA A 188 -10.25 -0.01 10.76
C ALA A 188 -11.04 -0.13 9.47
N GLY A 189 -10.63 0.64 8.48
CA GLY A 189 -11.12 0.61 7.13
C GLY A 189 -10.09 1.19 6.17
N ALA A 190 -10.23 0.87 4.89
CA ALA A 190 -9.35 1.36 3.85
C ALA A 190 -10.13 1.75 2.59
N ALA A 191 -9.45 2.46 1.70
CA ALA A 191 -9.92 2.74 0.36
C ALA A 191 -8.76 2.60 -0.61
N GLN A 192 -9.06 2.32 -1.89
CA GLN A 192 -8.00 2.09 -2.86
C GLN A 192 -8.23 2.84 -4.16
N ARG A 193 -7.12 3.12 -4.84
CA ARG A 193 -7.07 3.59 -6.22
C ARG A 193 -6.13 2.68 -7.00
N ARG A 194 -6.63 2.14 -8.10
CA ARG A 194 -5.87 1.28 -8.99
C ARG A 194 -5.89 1.89 -10.40
N ASN A 195 -4.73 1.97 -11.02
CA ASN A 195 -4.56 2.46 -12.38
C ASN A 195 -3.30 1.85 -13.01
N LYS A 196 -2.91 2.31 -14.20
CA LYS A 196 -1.71 1.85 -14.90
C LYS A 196 -0.39 2.13 -14.16
N LEU A 197 -0.39 3.05 -13.19
CA LEU A 197 0.80 3.42 -12.40
C LEU A 197 1.00 2.49 -11.19
N GLY A 198 -0.04 1.78 -10.75
CA GLY A 198 0.02 0.87 -9.63
C GLY A 198 -1.28 0.83 -8.82
N LEU A 199 -1.15 0.36 -7.58
CA LEU A 199 -2.21 0.30 -6.59
C LEU A 199 -1.83 1.14 -5.38
N LEU A 200 -2.68 2.09 -5.00
CA LEU A 200 -2.61 2.80 -3.73
C LEU A 200 -3.75 2.34 -2.82
N ILE A 201 -3.43 1.93 -1.60
CA ILE A 201 -4.37 1.66 -0.51
C ILE A 201 -4.11 2.68 0.59
N GLN A 202 -5.12 3.43 0.99
CA GLN A 202 -5.09 4.35 2.13
C GLN A 202 -6.00 3.83 3.22
N GLY A 203 -5.50 3.68 4.43
CA GLY A 203 -6.24 3.16 5.55
C GLY A 203 -6.14 4.00 6.81
N SER A 204 -7.16 3.88 7.63
CA SER A 204 -7.23 4.51 8.94
C SER A 204 -7.65 3.48 9.98
N VAL A 205 -6.95 3.52 11.11
CA VAL A 205 -7.24 2.71 12.29
C VAL A 205 -7.66 3.66 13.40
N GLN A 206 -8.87 3.49 13.90
CA GLN A 206 -9.35 4.12 15.11
C GLN A 206 -9.10 3.12 16.24
N PRO A 207 -8.07 3.30 17.06
CA PRO A 207 -7.73 2.29 18.05
C PRO A 207 -8.93 2.07 18.96
N ALA A 208 -9.15 0.80 19.31
CA ALA A 208 -10.06 0.46 20.38
C ALA A 208 -9.65 1.25 21.64
N PRO A 209 -10.56 1.53 22.58
CA PRO A 209 -10.20 2.19 23.84
C PRO A 209 -9.36 1.27 24.76
N ILE A 210 -8.30 0.71 24.18
CA ILE A 210 -7.30 -0.15 24.79
C ILE A 210 -5.99 0.62 24.74
N SER A 211 -5.20 0.57 25.79
CA SER A 211 -3.92 1.25 25.88
C SER A 211 -2.87 0.57 25.03
N ILE A 212 -2.93 0.80 23.70
CA ILE A 212 -1.91 0.35 22.75
C ILE A 212 -1.19 1.59 22.22
N ALA A 213 0.13 1.59 22.29
CA ALA A 213 0.91 2.64 21.67
C ALA A 213 0.92 2.48 20.13
N ARG A 214 0.87 3.60 19.41
CA ARG A 214 0.99 3.61 17.93
C ARG A 214 2.26 2.88 17.46
N ALA A 215 3.38 3.06 18.18
CA ALA A 215 4.64 2.42 17.85
C ALA A 215 4.58 0.89 17.93
N ASP A 216 3.85 0.35 18.91
CA ASP A 216 3.67 -1.10 19.04
C ASP A 216 2.84 -1.66 17.89
N TRP A 217 1.79 -0.94 17.47
CA TRP A 217 1.01 -1.33 16.31
C TRP A 217 1.84 -1.28 15.02
N HIS A 218 2.66 -0.23 14.79
CA HIS A 218 3.58 -0.17 13.65
C HIS A 218 4.53 -1.36 13.63
N LYS A 219 5.10 -1.68 14.82
CA LYS A 219 5.98 -2.84 14.97
C LYS A 219 5.25 -4.14 14.65
N ALA A 220 4.05 -4.33 15.20
CA ALA A 220 3.24 -5.53 14.97
C ALA A 220 2.88 -5.68 13.47
N MET A 221 2.52 -4.59 12.77
CA MET A 221 2.30 -4.61 11.32
C MET A 221 3.54 -5.07 10.55
N CYS A 222 4.71 -4.54 10.89
CA CYS A 222 5.97 -4.94 10.25
C CYS A 222 6.32 -6.42 10.54
N ASP A 223 6.15 -6.87 11.78
CA ASP A 223 6.43 -8.25 12.18
C ASP A 223 5.51 -9.25 11.48
N VAL A 224 4.21 -8.93 11.38
CA VAL A 224 3.24 -9.76 10.66
C VAL A 224 3.55 -9.77 9.16
N GLY A 225 3.96 -8.66 8.58
CA GLY A 225 4.43 -8.58 7.19
C GLY A 225 5.58 -9.57 6.94
N ARG A 226 6.59 -9.60 7.82
CA ARG A 226 7.68 -10.59 7.72
C ARG A 226 7.16 -12.02 7.82
N MET A 227 6.33 -12.31 8.81
CA MET A 227 5.90 -13.68 9.10
C MET A 227 4.93 -14.25 8.06
N ARG A 228 3.99 -13.45 7.56
CA ARG A 228 2.89 -13.95 6.71
C ARG A 228 3.10 -13.70 5.22
N LEU A 229 3.83 -12.63 4.87
CA LEU A 229 4.06 -12.23 3.49
C LEU A 229 5.51 -12.44 3.05
N GLY A 230 6.41 -12.88 3.95
CA GLY A 230 7.83 -13.06 3.64
C GLY A 230 8.58 -11.76 3.32
N VAL A 231 8.05 -10.61 3.78
CA VAL A 231 8.57 -9.29 3.45
C VAL A 231 9.83 -8.98 4.26
N GLU A 232 10.88 -8.53 3.59
CA GLU A 232 12.00 -7.84 4.23
C GLU A 232 11.82 -6.33 4.10
N TRP A 233 11.93 -5.62 5.22
CA TRP A 233 11.78 -4.17 5.27
C TRP A 233 13.11 -3.46 5.03
N SER A 234 13.13 -2.56 4.06
CA SER A 234 14.20 -1.57 3.88
C SER A 234 13.68 -0.21 4.29
N GLU A 235 14.34 0.46 5.21
CA GLU A 235 14.00 1.84 5.56
C GLU A 235 14.10 2.72 4.31
N PHE A 236 13.14 3.62 4.15
CA PHE A 236 13.01 4.46 2.97
C PHE A 236 12.74 5.90 3.37
N GLU A 237 13.50 6.80 2.78
CA GLU A 237 13.25 8.24 2.82
C GLU A 237 12.97 8.74 1.41
N PRO A 238 11.96 9.60 1.22
CA PRO A 238 11.69 10.19 -0.07
C PRO A 238 12.92 10.96 -0.60
N ASP A 239 13.33 10.66 -1.83
CA ASP A 239 14.32 11.44 -2.55
C ASP A 239 13.77 12.82 -2.95
N ASP A 240 14.62 13.70 -3.42
CA ASP A 240 14.24 15.08 -3.79
C ASP A 240 13.17 15.08 -4.88
N LEU A 241 13.27 14.20 -5.86
CA LEU A 241 12.28 14.08 -6.94
C LEU A 241 10.88 13.74 -6.40
N LEU A 242 10.80 12.81 -5.45
CA LEU A 242 9.52 12.43 -4.83
C LEU A 242 8.97 13.56 -3.94
N ARG A 243 9.84 14.29 -3.24
CA ARG A 243 9.47 15.46 -2.42
C ARG A 243 8.95 16.59 -3.30
N GLU A 244 9.67 16.95 -4.35
CA GLU A 244 9.26 17.98 -5.33
C GLU A 244 7.91 17.64 -5.98
N GLN A 245 7.70 16.37 -6.34
CA GLN A 245 6.42 15.94 -6.90
C GLN A 245 5.28 16.06 -5.87
N ALA A 246 5.53 15.70 -4.61
CA ALA A 246 4.54 15.88 -3.54
C ALA A 246 4.21 17.37 -3.34
N GLU A 247 5.20 18.25 -3.29
CA GLU A 247 5.02 19.70 -3.14
C GLU A 247 4.27 20.31 -4.35
N PHE A 248 4.61 19.86 -5.56
CA PHE A 248 3.88 20.23 -6.77
C PHE A 248 2.39 19.85 -6.65
N LEU A 249 2.09 18.62 -6.22
CA LEU A 249 0.71 18.17 -6.01
C LEU A 249 0.01 18.95 -4.89
N VAL A 250 0.71 19.35 -3.83
CA VAL A 250 0.14 20.27 -2.82
C VAL A 250 -0.32 21.54 -3.49
N GLY A 251 0.57 22.22 -4.23
CA GLY A 251 0.29 23.51 -4.85
C GLY A 251 -0.77 23.45 -5.95
N GLN A 252 -0.72 22.44 -6.81
CA GLN A 252 -1.61 22.33 -7.97
C GLN A 252 -2.93 21.62 -7.71
N LYS A 253 -3.04 20.89 -6.60
CA LYS A 253 -4.19 20.02 -6.37
C LYS A 253 -4.74 20.07 -4.95
N TYR A 254 -3.99 19.59 -3.97
CA TYR A 254 -4.55 19.28 -2.65
C TYR A 254 -4.85 20.53 -1.81
N SER A 255 -4.15 21.65 -2.03
CA SER A 255 -4.47 22.94 -1.42
C SER A 255 -5.50 23.74 -2.22
N GLN A 256 -5.90 23.27 -3.42
CA GLN A 256 -6.78 24.03 -4.30
C GLN A 256 -8.27 23.80 -3.98
N PRO A 257 -9.05 24.87 -3.72
CA PRO A 257 -10.50 24.77 -3.58
C PRO A 257 -11.18 24.13 -4.80
N ALA A 258 -10.68 24.44 -5.99
CA ALA A 258 -11.18 23.87 -7.25
C ALA A 258 -11.13 22.34 -7.28
N TYR A 259 -10.10 21.73 -6.68
CA TYR A 259 -10.02 20.28 -6.57
C TYR A 259 -10.89 19.73 -5.44
N ASN A 260 -10.80 20.33 -4.24
CA ASN A 260 -11.52 19.82 -3.06
C ASN A 260 -13.04 19.96 -3.21
N ARG A 261 -13.50 21.05 -3.87
CA ARG A 261 -14.93 21.39 -4.04
C ARG A 261 -15.52 21.02 -5.40
N LYS A 262 -14.81 20.30 -6.24
CA LYS A 262 -15.19 20.05 -7.66
C LYS A 262 -16.51 19.25 -7.83
N ARG A 263 -17.15 18.81 -6.76
CA ARG A 263 -18.42 18.05 -6.76
C ARG A 263 -19.31 18.48 -5.61
#